data_ca90c8e72039a1ae24bbcecc6174d5fa
#
_entry.id   ca90c8e72039a1ae24bbcecc6174d5fa
#
_cell.length_a   1.000
_cell.length_b   1.000
_cell.length_c   1.000
_cell.angle_alpha   90.00
_cell.angle_beta   90.00
_cell.angle_gamma   90.00
#
_symmetry.space_group_name_H-M   'P 1'
#
loop_
_entity.id
_entity.type
_entity.pdbx_description
1 polymer ?
#
loop_
_entity_poly.entity_id
_entity_poly.type
_entity_poly.pdbx_seq_one_letter_code
_entity_poly.pdbx_strand_id
1 'polypeptide(L)'
;MKLNYTATITLLALGLAAARAEDKKITVPGLSPAPAAPAAAPAAPAFTEAQIVEEFGWFVGKRVGLTELEFTPAEIAAFVKGISVAAAGKDAPFELEKIGPLMDEFMQKKQGAFAAKAKTKSLAASTAFFTKLKENKAIIELPSGLRYEIVKTGEGAFPKASDTVKVHYVGTLVDGTEFDSSVKRGEPAEFPLEGVIPGWTEGLQKINKGGKIKLYVPSHLAYGDDGKGGIPPSSTLIFDVELLEIKAGAPAAPAMPVAPAAAPGTK
;
A
#
# COMPACT_ATOMS: atom_id res chain seq x y z
N MET A 1 -10.87 27.84 26.50
CA MET A 1 -9.82 26.83 26.71
C MET A 1 -8.91 26.88 25.50
N LYS A 2 -7.74 27.54 25.60
CA LYS A 2 -6.83 27.76 24.46
C LYS A 2 -6.02 26.49 24.23
N LEU A 3 -6.27 25.78 23.13
CA LEU A 3 -5.49 24.62 22.72
C LEU A 3 -4.33 25.12 21.85
N ASN A 4 -3.13 25.14 22.42
CA ASN A 4 -1.90 25.42 21.65
C ASN A 4 -1.50 24.16 20.89
N TYR A 5 -1.72 24.15 19.58
CA TYR A 5 -1.11 23.18 18.67
C TYR A 5 0.28 23.66 18.29
N THR A 6 1.29 23.20 19.01
CA THR A 6 2.69 23.27 18.54
C THR A 6 2.95 22.05 17.67
N ALA A 7 2.79 22.21 16.35
CA ALA A 7 3.22 21.21 15.38
C ALA A 7 4.75 21.23 15.30
N THR A 8 5.40 20.29 15.96
CA THR A 8 6.84 20.08 15.84
C THR A 8 7.10 19.38 14.51
N ILE A 9 7.53 20.16 13.51
CA ILE A 9 8.06 19.60 12.26
C ILE A 9 9.47 19.12 12.58
N THR A 10 9.63 17.80 12.77
CA THR A 10 10.95 17.18 12.88
C THR A 10 11.56 17.10 11.48
N LEU A 11 12.42 18.06 11.16
CA LEU A 11 13.28 17.99 9.99
C LEU A 11 14.31 16.88 10.23
N LEU A 12 14.16 15.73 9.57
CA LEU A 12 15.19 14.70 9.55
C LEU A 12 16.31 15.18 8.61
N ALA A 13 17.30 15.87 9.18
CA ALA A 13 18.55 16.16 8.48
C ALA A 13 19.33 14.84 8.36
N LEU A 14 19.34 14.24 7.16
CA LEU A 14 20.28 13.16 6.83
C LEU A 14 21.68 13.79 6.77
N GLY A 15 22.43 13.69 7.88
CA GLY A 15 23.84 14.01 7.92
C GLY A 15 24.64 13.01 7.10
N LEU A 16 25.09 13.43 5.91
CA LEU A 16 26.14 12.73 5.18
C LEU A 16 27.43 12.91 5.97
N ALA A 17 27.83 11.91 6.76
CA ALA A 17 29.14 11.86 7.38
C ALA A 17 30.17 11.61 6.27
N ALA A 18 30.82 12.68 5.80
CA ALA A 18 32.03 12.57 5.01
C ALA A 18 33.13 12.00 5.91
N ALA A 19 33.51 10.76 5.71
CA ALA A 19 34.67 10.15 6.31
C ALA A 19 35.92 10.91 5.83
N ARG A 20 36.53 11.66 6.74
CA ARG A 20 37.79 12.36 6.51
C ARG A 20 38.90 11.33 6.56
N ALA A 21 39.39 10.93 5.38
CA ALA A 21 40.63 10.17 5.29
C ALA A 21 41.79 11.07 5.74
N GLU A 22 42.50 10.65 6.78
CA GLU A 22 43.75 11.29 7.19
C GLU A 22 44.85 10.97 6.15
N ASP A 23 45.16 11.97 5.32
CA ASP A 23 46.32 11.94 4.43
C ASP A 23 47.63 11.97 5.27
N LYS A 24 48.27 10.83 5.43
CA LYS A 24 49.66 10.75 5.87
C LYS A 24 50.55 11.37 4.78
N LYS A 25 51.02 12.60 5.00
CA LYS A 25 52.02 13.25 4.16
C LYS A 25 53.33 12.44 4.24
N ILE A 26 53.63 11.74 3.15
CA ILE A 26 55.01 11.19 2.93
C ILE A 26 55.83 12.32 2.29
N THR A 27 56.72 12.90 3.04
CA THR A 27 57.66 13.93 2.57
C THR A 27 58.82 13.23 1.88
N VAL A 28 58.93 13.33 0.58
CA VAL A 28 60.12 12.91 -0.19
C VAL A 28 61.01 14.12 -0.39
N PRO A 29 62.29 14.13 0.06
CA PRO A 29 63.15 15.27 -0.13
C PRO A 29 63.56 15.38 -1.61
N GLY A 30 63.29 16.54 -2.23
CA GLY A 30 63.86 16.86 -3.52
C GLY A 30 62.88 17.19 -4.66
N LEU A 31 61.60 17.23 -4.45
CA LEU A 31 60.64 17.73 -5.45
C LEU A 31 59.99 19.04 -4.98
N SER A 32 60.21 20.12 -5.70
CA SER A 32 59.48 21.36 -5.53
C SER A 32 58.00 21.09 -5.78
N PRO A 33 57.06 21.63 -4.94
CA PRO A 33 55.64 21.40 -5.15
C PRO A 33 55.22 22.08 -6.46
N ALA A 34 54.58 21.29 -7.35
CA ALA A 34 53.90 21.83 -8.50
C ALA A 34 52.85 22.82 -8.07
N PRO A 35 52.60 23.90 -8.81
CA PRO A 35 51.56 24.86 -8.46
C PRO A 35 50.18 24.13 -8.39
N ALA A 36 49.51 24.27 -7.25
CA ALA A 36 48.20 23.69 -7.03
C ALA A 36 47.25 24.14 -8.17
N ALA A 37 46.68 23.18 -8.87
CA ALA A 37 45.62 23.49 -9.83
C ALA A 37 44.48 24.27 -9.12
N PRO A 38 43.92 25.28 -9.75
CA PRO A 38 42.83 26.02 -9.14
C PRO A 38 41.71 25.06 -8.81
N ALA A 39 41.23 25.12 -7.55
CA ALA A 39 40.10 24.30 -7.10
C ALA A 39 38.93 24.55 -8.06
N ALA A 40 38.44 23.46 -8.67
CA ALA A 40 37.27 23.54 -9.55
C ALA A 40 36.13 24.22 -8.77
N ALA A 41 35.55 25.28 -9.34
CA ALA A 41 34.39 25.94 -8.78
C ALA A 41 33.28 24.85 -8.56
N PRO A 42 32.52 24.92 -7.45
CA PRO A 42 31.46 23.98 -7.22
C PRO A 42 30.50 24.00 -8.42
N ALA A 43 30.20 22.81 -8.96
CA ALA A 43 29.27 22.69 -10.07
C ALA A 43 27.95 23.38 -9.69
N ALA A 44 27.40 24.19 -10.60
CA ALA A 44 26.11 24.82 -10.40
C ALA A 44 25.06 23.74 -10.05
N PRO A 45 24.13 24.01 -9.13
CA PRO A 45 23.10 23.03 -8.78
C PRO A 45 22.31 22.62 -10.03
N ALA A 46 22.01 21.33 -10.15
CA ALA A 46 21.32 20.78 -11.31
C ALA A 46 19.91 21.39 -11.53
N PHE A 47 19.32 21.96 -10.45
CA PHE A 47 18.00 22.60 -10.45
C PHE A 47 18.05 23.94 -9.74
N THR A 48 17.25 24.89 -10.20
CA THR A 48 17.04 26.18 -9.53
C THR A 48 16.14 26.01 -8.29
N GLU A 49 16.22 26.92 -7.32
CA GLU A 49 15.32 26.93 -6.17
C GLU A 49 13.84 27.00 -6.60
N ALA A 50 13.52 27.74 -7.64
CA ALA A 50 12.17 27.83 -8.18
C ALA A 50 11.65 26.47 -8.66
N GLN A 51 12.48 25.71 -9.37
CA GLN A 51 12.14 24.35 -9.83
C GLN A 51 11.92 23.38 -8.65
N ILE A 52 12.74 23.49 -7.61
CA ILE A 52 12.59 22.67 -6.40
C ILE A 52 11.26 22.98 -5.69
N VAL A 53 10.89 24.26 -5.58
CA VAL A 53 9.62 24.69 -4.98
C VAL A 53 8.41 24.28 -5.83
N GLU A 54 8.53 24.34 -7.16
CA GLU A 54 7.50 23.86 -8.09
C GLU A 54 7.26 22.37 -7.93
N GLU A 55 8.31 21.56 -7.86
CA GLU A 55 8.22 20.12 -7.61
C GLU A 55 7.59 19.83 -6.24
N PHE A 56 7.94 20.58 -5.21
CA PHE A 56 7.28 20.47 -3.90
C PHE A 56 5.77 20.74 -4.01
N GLY A 57 5.35 21.76 -4.77
CA GLY A 57 3.95 22.03 -5.06
C GLY A 57 3.25 20.86 -5.76
N TRP A 58 3.93 20.24 -6.73
CA TRP A 58 3.43 19.03 -7.40
C TRP A 58 3.21 17.88 -6.40
N PHE A 59 4.18 17.60 -5.51
CA PHE A 59 4.05 16.60 -4.46
C PHE A 59 2.86 16.85 -3.54
N VAL A 60 2.64 18.10 -3.12
CA VAL A 60 1.48 18.48 -2.30
C VAL A 60 0.18 18.19 -3.05
N GLY A 61 0.09 18.60 -4.32
CA GLY A 61 -1.09 18.34 -5.16
C GLY A 61 -1.39 16.85 -5.32
N LYS A 62 -0.35 16.03 -5.52
CA LYS A 62 -0.46 14.56 -5.56
C LYS A 62 -0.90 13.97 -4.23
N ARG A 63 -0.34 14.43 -3.12
CA ARG A 63 -0.68 13.94 -1.78
C ARG A 63 -2.11 14.27 -1.38
N VAL A 64 -2.62 15.41 -1.78
CA VAL A 64 -4.03 15.83 -1.58
C VAL A 64 -4.98 15.06 -2.49
N GLY A 65 -4.47 14.49 -3.59
CA GLY A 65 -5.27 13.72 -4.55
C GLY A 65 -6.10 14.62 -5.48
N LEU A 66 -5.59 15.80 -5.83
CA LEU A 66 -6.35 16.77 -6.65
C LEU A 66 -6.79 16.19 -8.00
N THR A 67 -5.94 15.37 -8.63
CA THR A 67 -6.24 14.70 -9.90
C THR A 67 -7.23 13.54 -9.69
N GLU A 68 -6.95 12.70 -8.70
CA GLU A 68 -7.73 11.49 -8.39
C GLU A 68 -9.16 11.84 -7.97
N LEU A 69 -9.32 12.91 -7.19
CA LEU A 69 -10.61 13.43 -6.74
C LEU A 69 -11.27 14.37 -7.77
N GLU A 70 -10.69 14.49 -8.96
CA GLU A 70 -11.25 15.27 -10.09
C GLU A 70 -11.60 16.72 -9.70
N PHE A 71 -10.64 17.41 -9.05
CA PHE A 71 -10.80 18.84 -8.80
C PHE A 71 -10.84 19.60 -10.12
N THR A 72 -11.86 20.42 -10.29
CA THR A 72 -11.99 21.30 -11.47
C THR A 72 -10.94 22.40 -11.45
N PRO A 73 -10.62 23.01 -12.60
CA PRO A 73 -9.69 24.15 -12.65
C PRO A 73 -10.08 25.31 -11.70
N ALA A 74 -11.38 25.56 -11.53
CA ALA A 74 -11.87 26.58 -10.61
C ALA A 74 -11.64 26.21 -9.13
N GLU A 75 -11.84 24.93 -8.77
CA GLU A 75 -11.55 24.41 -7.42
C GLU A 75 -10.05 24.43 -7.12
N ILE A 76 -9.21 24.08 -8.11
CA ILE A 76 -7.75 24.17 -7.98
C ILE A 76 -7.31 25.62 -7.77
N ALA A 77 -7.86 26.55 -8.53
CA ALA A 77 -7.54 27.99 -8.36
C ALA A 77 -7.96 28.49 -6.97
N ALA A 78 -9.12 28.08 -6.47
CA ALA A 78 -9.56 28.41 -5.11
C ALA A 78 -8.64 27.81 -4.03
N PHE A 79 -8.21 26.57 -4.21
CA PHE A 79 -7.27 25.88 -3.32
C PHE A 79 -5.92 26.61 -3.26
N VAL A 80 -5.34 26.94 -4.41
CA VAL A 80 -4.09 27.71 -4.51
C VAL A 80 -4.21 29.10 -3.86
N LYS A 81 -5.36 29.77 -4.04
CA LYS A 81 -5.65 31.05 -3.37
C LYS A 81 -5.64 30.89 -1.84
N GLY A 82 -6.24 29.82 -1.30
CA GLY A 82 -6.21 29.53 0.13
C GLY A 82 -4.79 29.33 0.66
N ILE A 83 -3.95 28.56 -0.06
CA ILE A 83 -2.53 28.40 0.27
C ILE A 83 -1.81 29.75 0.27
N SER A 84 -2.05 30.61 -0.72
CA SER A 84 -1.42 31.93 -0.82
C SER A 84 -1.79 32.85 0.34
N VAL A 85 -3.04 32.79 0.82
CA VAL A 85 -3.51 33.54 2.00
C VAL A 85 -2.78 33.08 3.26
N ALA A 86 -2.68 31.77 3.46
CA ALA A 86 -1.99 31.17 4.59
C ALA A 86 -0.48 31.48 4.57
N ALA A 87 0.16 31.38 3.40
CA ALA A 87 1.58 31.70 3.22
C ALA A 87 1.91 33.18 3.49
N ALA A 88 0.92 34.06 3.30
CA ALA A 88 1.05 35.51 3.64
C ALA A 88 0.83 35.78 5.14
N GLY A 89 0.67 34.74 5.98
CA GLY A 89 0.44 34.89 7.42
C GLY A 89 -0.90 35.54 7.78
N LYS A 90 -1.86 35.54 6.86
CA LYS A 90 -3.21 36.06 7.09
C LYS A 90 -4.08 35.04 7.75
N ASP A 91 -5.08 35.49 8.52
CA ASP A 91 -6.09 34.63 9.10
C ASP A 91 -6.91 33.93 8.01
N ALA A 92 -7.56 32.80 8.41
CA ALA A 92 -8.46 32.07 7.54
C ALA A 92 -9.59 33.01 7.04
N PRO A 93 -9.93 32.98 5.73
CA PRO A 93 -10.91 33.92 5.17
C PRO A 93 -12.35 33.67 5.65
N PHE A 94 -12.60 32.53 6.28
CA PHE A 94 -13.91 32.10 6.78
C PHE A 94 -13.80 31.54 8.20
N GLU A 95 -14.90 31.67 8.96
CA GLU A 95 -15.00 31.09 10.30
C GLU A 95 -15.00 29.56 10.22
N LEU A 96 -14.00 28.92 10.86
CA LEU A 96 -13.79 27.47 10.76
C LEU A 96 -15.00 26.67 11.28
N GLU A 97 -15.67 27.16 12.32
CA GLU A 97 -16.86 26.51 12.87
C GLU A 97 -18.01 26.42 11.85
N LYS A 98 -18.12 27.38 10.95
CA LYS A 98 -19.17 27.41 9.92
C LYS A 98 -18.75 26.68 8.63
N ILE A 99 -17.50 26.86 8.20
CA ILE A 99 -17.03 26.29 6.94
C ILE A 99 -16.56 24.83 7.08
N GLY A 100 -16.11 24.40 8.28
CA GLY A 100 -15.58 23.06 8.53
C GLY A 100 -16.53 21.94 8.10
N PRO A 101 -17.78 21.91 8.55
CA PRO A 101 -18.74 20.88 8.12
C PRO A 101 -18.97 20.86 6.62
N LEU A 102 -18.97 22.01 5.96
CA LEU A 102 -19.13 22.11 4.50
C LEU A 102 -17.90 21.59 3.74
N MET A 103 -16.71 21.80 4.31
CA MET A 103 -15.48 21.22 3.77
C MET A 103 -15.50 19.69 3.85
N ASP A 104 -15.95 19.14 4.98
CA ASP A 104 -16.08 17.70 5.17
C ASP A 104 -17.10 17.10 4.19
N GLU A 105 -18.28 17.73 4.03
CA GLU A 105 -19.28 17.31 3.06
C GLU A 105 -18.74 17.36 1.62
N PHE A 106 -18.06 18.44 1.26
CA PHE A 106 -17.42 18.57 -0.05
C PHE A 106 -16.42 17.46 -0.32
N MET A 107 -15.53 17.17 0.66
CA MET A 107 -14.52 16.11 0.52
C MET A 107 -15.16 14.72 0.48
N GLN A 108 -16.18 14.44 1.28
CA GLN A 108 -16.93 13.18 1.24
C GLN A 108 -17.59 12.97 -0.13
N LYS A 109 -18.19 14.02 -0.70
CA LYS A 109 -18.78 13.97 -2.05
C LYS A 109 -17.73 13.64 -3.12
N LYS A 110 -16.55 14.29 -3.06
CA LYS A 110 -15.44 14.00 -3.99
C LYS A 110 -14.93 12.58 -3.85
N GLN A 111 -14.70 12.11 -2.62
CA GLN A 111 -14.24 10.74 -2.32
C GLN A 111 -15.29 9.70 -2.75
N GLY A 112 -16.56 9.96 -2.51
CA GLY A 112 -17.66 9.07 -2.94
C GLY A 112 -17.74 8.94 -4.45
N ALA A 113 -17.62 10.05 -5.19
CA ALA A 113 -17.61 10.04 -6.65
C ALA A 113 -16.38 9.26 -7.19
N PHE A 114 -15.20 9.48 -6.63
CA PHE A 114 -13.99 8.72 -6.97
C PHE A 114 -14.17 7.22 -6.70
N ALA A 115 -14.66 6.84 -5.51
CA ALA A 115 -14.88 5.44 -5.13
C ALA A 115 -15.89 4.76 -6.07
N ALA A 116 -17.00 5.43 -6.42
CA ALA A 116 -18.01 4.91 -7.34
C ALA A 116 -17.44 4.67 -8.75
N LYS A 117 -16.64 5.61 -9.26
CA LYS A 117 -15.97 5.49 -10.56
C LYS A 117 -14.92 4.37 -10.55
N ALA A 118 -14.10 4.30 -9.50
CA ALA A 118 -13.13 3.24 -9.31
C ALA A 118 -13.79 1.86 -9.23
N LYS A 119 -14.89 1.73 -8.49
CA LYS A 119 -15.70 0.50 -8.39
C LYS A 119 -16.21 0.07 -9.76
N THR A 120 -16.82 0.97 -10.52
CA THR A 120 -17.34 0.68 -11.87
C THR A 120 -16.22 0.18 -12.79
N LYS A 121 -15.07 0.85 -12.77
CA LYS A 121 -13.87 0.45 -13.55
C LYS A 121 -13.38 -0.94 -13.14
N SER A 122 -13.26 -1.20 -11.84
CA SER A 122 -12.79 -2.49 -11.30
C SER A 122 -13.73 -3.63 -11.67
N LEU A 123 -15.04 -3.42 -11.55
CA LEU A 123 -16.06 -4.43 -11.93
C LEU A 123 -16.01 -4.76 -13.42
N ALA A 124 -15.89 -3.76 -14.29
CA ALA A 124 -15.77 -3.96 -15.74
C ALA A 124 -14.47 -4.74 -16.07
N ALA A 125 -13.35 -4.35 -15.48
CA ALA A 125 -12.06 -5.02 -15.66
C ALA A 125 -12.11 -6.47 -15.14
N SER A 126 -12.69 -6.71 -13.97
CA SER A 126 -12.88 -8.04 -13.38
C SER A 126 -13.73 -8.95 -14.27
N THR A 127 -14.84 -8.42 -14.80
CA THR A 127 -15.73 -9.17 -15.69
C THR A 127 -15.01 -9.59 -16.98
N ALA A 128 -14.32 -8.66 -17.63
CA ALA A 128 -13.55 -8.94 -18.84
C ALA A 128 -12.42 -9.96 -18.56
N PHE A 129 -11.72 -9.79 -17.43
CA PHE A 129 -10.65 -10.67 -17.01
C PHE A 129 -11.15 -12.11 -16.79
N PHE A 130 -12.20 -12.30 -15.98
CA PHE A 130 -12.74 -13.64 -15.72
C PHE A 130 -13.38 -14.29 -16.95
N THR A 131 -13.94 -13.51 -17.87
CA THR A 131 -14.43 -14.03 -19.16
C THR A 131 -13.29 -14.63 -19.96
N LYS A 132 -12.17 -13.91 -20.08
CA LYS A 132 -10.97 -14.41 -20.78
C LYS A 132 -10.32 -15.59 -20.04
N LEU A 133 -10.33 -15.56 -18.72
CA LEU A 133 -9.73 -16.61 -17.89
C LEU A 133 -10.38 -17.99 -18.09
N LYS A 134 -11.69 -18.04 -18.42
CA LYS A 134 -12.43 -19.30 -18.71
C LYS A 134 -11.88 -20.05 -19.93
N GLU A 135 -11.15 -19.39 -20.80
CA GLU A 135 -10.53 -20.03 -21.98
C GLU A 135 -9.34 -20.93 -21.58
N ASN A 136 -8.73 -20.67 -20.42
CA ASN A 136 -7.62 -21.47 -19.91
C ASN A 136 -8.15 -22.67 -19.10
N LYS A 137 -8.06 -23.88 -19.71
CA LYS A 137 -8.54 -25.12 -19.10
C LYS A 137 -7.73 -25.61 -17.88
N ALA A 138 -6.54 -25.05 -17.64
CA ALA A 138 -5.74 -25.38 -16.47
C ALA A 138 -6.28 -24.71 -15.18
N ILE A 139 -7.22 -23.76 -15.32
CA ILE A 139 -7.80 -23.01 -14.21
C ILE A 139 -8.99 -23.77 -13.63
N ILE A 140 -8.94 -23.95 -12.33
CA ILE A 140 -10.00 -24.58 -11.55
C ILE A 140 -10.80 -23.46 -10.86
N GLU A 141 -12.13 -23.48 -11.03
CA GLU A 141 -13.06 -22.60 -10.35
C GLU A 141 -13.73 -23.32 -9.19
N LEU A 142 -13.72 -22.69 -8.01
CA LEU A 142 -14.39 -23.22 -6.82
C LEU A 142 -15.80 -22.61 -6.66
N PRO A 143 -16.70 -23.26 -5.89
CA PRO A 143 -18.06 -22.76 -5.66
C PRO A 143 -18.10 -21.36 -5.03
N SER A 144 -17.07 -20.95 -4.31
CA SER A 144 -16.88 -19.61 -3.75
C SER A 144 -16.64 -18.53 -4.81
N GLY A 145 -16.32 -18.93 -6.05
CA GLY A 145 -15.87 -18.05 -7.12
C GLY A 145 -14.36 -17.83 -7.16
N LEU A 146 -13.61 -18.37 -6.19
CA LEU A 146 -12.16 -18.40 -6.25
C LEU A 146 -11.73 -19.24 -7.46
N ARG A 147 -10.74 -18.74 -8.22
CA ARG A 147 -10.10 -19.52 -9.28
C ARG A 147 -8.61 -19.65 -8.98
N TYR A 148 -8.06 -20.79 -9.37
CA TYR A 148 -6.63 -21.03 -9.17
C TYR A 148 -6.04 -21.93 -10.24
N GLU A 149 -4.73 -21.86 -10.37
CA GLU A 149 -3.90 -22.72 -11.20
C GLU A 149 -2.72 -23.24 -10.37
N ILE A 150 -2.49 -24.55 -10.38
CA ILE A 150 -1.31 -25.14 -9.73
C ILE A 150 -0.16 -25.06 -10.72
N VAL A 151 0.79 -24.17 -10.45
CA VAL A 151 1.98 -23.97 -11.30
C VAL A 151 3.04 -25.05 -11.00
N LYS A 152 3.13 -25.46 -9.73
CA LYS A 152 4.03 -26.54 -9.29
C LYS A 152 3.39 -27.27 -8.11
N THR A 153 3.34 -28.58 -8.21
CA THR A 153 2.92 -29.43 -7.10
C THR A 153 4.00 -29.47 -6.03
N GLY A 154 3.62 -29.30 -4.76
CA GLY A 154 4.49 -29.51 -3.61
C GLY A 154 4.46 -30.96 -3.13
N GLU A 155 5.02 -31.19 -1.93
CA GLU A 155 5.10 -32.51 -1.30
C GLU A 155 4.52 -32.50 0.12
N GLY A 156 4.05 -33.64 0.60
CA GLY A 156 3.54 -33.83 1.95
C GLY A 156 2.08 -33.36 2.14
N ALA A 157 1.76 -32.93 3.35
CA ALA A 157 0.39 -32.55 3.72
C ALA A 157 0.02 -31.15 3.18
N PHE A 158 -1.28 -30.95 3.00
CA PHE A 158 -1.86 -29.65 2.71
C PHE A 158 -2.02 -28.84 4.02
N PRO A 159 -1.87 -27.51 3.99
CA PRO A 159 -2.14 -26.69 5.17
C PRO A 159 -3.64 -26.73 5.52
N LYS A 160 -3.91 -26.61 6.81
CA LYS A 160 -5.27 -26.43 7.35
C LYS A 160 -5.53 -24.96 7.59
N ALA A 161 -6.79 -24.55 7.70
CA ALA A 161 -7.16 -23.17 7.98
C ALA A 161 -6.53 -22.61 9.28
N SER A 162 -6.33 -23.47 10.30
CA SER A 162 -5.70 -23.10 11.58
C SER A 162 -4.18 -22.98 11.51
N ASP A 163 -3.54 -23.37 10.41
CA ASP A 163 -2.09 -23.38 10.31
C ASP A 163 -1.54 -21.99 9.97
N THR A 164 -0.27 -21.77 10.31
CA THR A 164 0.52 -20.62 9.85
C THR A 164 1.37 -21.08 8.66
N VAL A 165 1.34 -20.31 7.59
CA VAL A 165 2.11 -20.58 6.38
C VAL A 165 3.21 -19.54 6.20
N LYS A 166 4.38 -20.01 5.71
CA LYS A 166 5.47 -19.16 5.26
C LYS A 166 5.53 -19.21 3.74
N VAL A 167 5.45 -18.05 3.12
CA VAL A 167 5.29 -17.94 1.67
C VAL A 167 6.19 -16.86 1.08
N HIS A 168 6.57 -17.04 -0.19
CA HIS A 168 6.86 -15.94 -1.08
C HIS A 168 5.63 -15.66 -1.93
N TYR A 169 5.34 -14.38 -2.16
CA TYR A 169 4.20 -14.00 -3.00
C TYR A 169 4.43 -12.67 -3.71
N VAL A 170 3.70 -12.52 -4.82
CA VAL A 170 3.51 -11.27 -5.54
C VAL A 170 2.02 -11.08 -5.75
N GLY A 171 1.49 -9.93 -5.33
CA GLY A 171 0.09 -9.54 -5.50
C GLY A 171 -0.06 -8.44 -6.53
N THR A 172 -0.90 -8.68 -7.54
CA THR A 172 -1.18 -7.73 -8.62
C THR A 172 -2.67 -7.53 -8.84
N LEU A 173 -3.03 -6.37 -9.36
CA LEU A 173 -4.36 -6.11 -9.92
C LEU A 173 -4.48 -6.75 -11.32
N VAL A 174 -5.69 -6.74 -11.89
CA VAL A 174 -5.95 -7.30 -13.23
C VAL A 174 -5.25 -6.55 -14.36
N ASP A 175 -4.84 -5.31 -14.14
CA ASP A 175 -4.05 -4.49 -15.08
C ASP A 175 -2.54 -4.70 -14.94
N GLY A 176 -2.10 -5.60 -14.04
CA GLY A 176 -0.70 -5.89 -13.77
C GLY A 176 -0.06 -4.98 -12.72
N THR A 177 -0.76 -3.99 -12.20
CA THR A 177 -0.25 -3.13 -11.12
C THR A 177 0.04 -3.97 -9.89
N GLU A 178 1.30 -4.03 -9.46
CA GLU A 178 1.71 -4.71 -8.23
C GLU A 178 1.38 -3.83 -7.03
N PHE A 179 0.66 -4.40 -6.06
CA PHE A 179 0.31 -3.71 -4.82
C PHE A 179 1.07 -4.24 -3.60
N ASP A 180 1.57 -5.48 -3.66
CA ASP A 180 2.37 -6.05 -2.57
C ASP A 180 3.25 -7.20 -3.07
N SER A 181 4.46 -7.34 -2.50
CA SER A 181 5.41 -8.38 -2.88
C SER A 181 6.41 -8.68 -1.77
N SER A 182 6.41 -9.90 -1.26
CA SER A 182 7.44 -10.39 -0.34
C SER A 182 8.79 -10.56 -1.05
N VAL A 183 8.76 -10.83 -2.37
CA VAL A 183 9.98 -10.98 -3.18
C VAL A 183 10.73 -9.66 -3.27
N LYS A 184 10.03 -8.54 -3.47
CA LYS A 184 10.65 -7.20 -3.47
C LYS A 184 11.20 -6.79 -2.11
N ARG A 185 10.58 -7.25 -1.03
CA ARG A 185 11.11 -7.04 0.33
C ARG A 185 12.35 -7.87 0.63
N GLY A 186 12.63 -8.92 -0.18
CA GLY A 186 13.80 -9.79 -0.02
C GLY A 186 13.63 -10.87 1.05
N GLU A 187 12.46 -11.00 1.67
CA GLU A 187 12.19 -11.96 2.73
C GLU A 187 10.80 -12.60 2.61
N PRO A 188 10.65 -13.90 2.95
CA PRO A 188 9.35 -14.56 3.02
C PRO A 188 8.49 -13.96 4.11
N ALA A 189 7.18 -14.00 3.91
CA ALA A 189 6.20 -13.57 4.90
C ALA A 189 5.53 -14.79 5.58
N GLU A 190 5.19 -14.64 6.86
CA GLU A 190 4.46 -15.65 7.63
C GLU A 190 3.07 -15.13 7.97
N PHE A 191 2.04 -15.95 7.72
CA PHE A 191 0.66 -15.61 7.96
C PHE A 191 -0.11 -16.76 8.60
N PRO A 192 -0.87 -16.52 9.68
CA PRO A 192 -1.91 -17.45 10.10
C PRO A 192 -3.04 -17.43 9.06
N LEU A 193 -3.44 -18.59 8.53
CA LEU A 193 -4.45 -18.67 7.46
C LEU A 193 -5.85 -18.20 7.90
N GLU A 194 -6.13 -18.16 9.21
CA GLU A 194 -7.36 -17.58 9.76
C GLU A 194 -7.35 -16.03 9.70
N GLY A 195 -6.16 -15.41 9.60
CA GLY A 195 -5.99 -13.96 9.64
C GLY A 195 -5.83 -13.29 8.27
N VAL A 196 -5.85 -14.06 7.17
CA VAL A 196 -5.72 -13.53 5.81
C VAL A 196 -7.09 -13.42 5.12
N ILE A 197 -7.10 -12.88 3.90
CA ILE A 197 -8.31 -12.80 3.08
C ILE A 197 -8.89 -14.20 2.80
N PRO A 198 -10.22 -14.37 2.73
CA PRO A 198 -10.86 -15.68 2.52
C PRO A 198 -10.32 -16.45 1.31
N GLY A 199 -10.01 -15.75 0.21
CA GLY A 199 -9.43 -16.36 -0.99
C GLY A 199 -8.06 -17.01 -0.75
N TRP A 200 -7.26 -16.50 0.18
CA TRP A 200 -6.00 -17.11 0.58
C TRP A 200 -6.22 -18.31 1.49
N THR A 201 -7.11 -18.18 2.47
CA THR A 201 -7.47 -19.28 3.37
C THR A 201 -7.96 -20.48 2.57
N GLU A 202 -8.82 -20.28 1.57
CA GLU A 202 -9.33 -21.36 0.72
C GLU A 202 -8.28 -21.88 -0.27
N GLY A 203 -7.54 -20.94 -0.92
CA GLY A 203 -6.64 -21.27 -2.02
C GLY A 203 -5.36 -21.97 -1.59
N LEU A 204 -4.73 -21.55 -0.47
CA LEU A 204 -3.49 -22.17 -0.03
C LEU A 204 -3.67 -23.58 0.50
N GLN A 205 -4.88 -23.98 0.87
CA GLN A 205 -5.21 -25.36 1.19
C GLN A 205 -5.25 -26.29 -0.04
N LYS A 206 -5.00 -25.78 -1.26
CA LYS A 206 -4.95 -26.55 -2.51
C LYS A 206 -3.54 -26.94 -2.94
N ILE A 207 -2.51 -26.50 -2.22
CA ILE A 207 -1.11 -26.87 -2.49
C ILE A 207 -0.39 -27.36 -1.24
N ASN A 208 0.65 -28.18 -1.46
CA ASN A 208 1.52 -28.70 -0.43
C ASN A 208 2.78 -27.81 -0.29
N LYS A 209 3.58 -28.06 0.74
CA LYS A 209 4.89 -27.42 0.94
C LYS A 209 5.77 -27.58 -0.31
N GLY A 210 6.42 -26.47 -0.72
CA GLY A 210 7.25 -26.41 -1.94
C GLY A 210 6.45 -26.22 -3.24
N GLY A 211 5.11 -26.18 -3.15
CA GLY A 211 4.22 -25.92 -4.28
C GLY A 211 4.13 -24.44 -4.63
N LYS A 212 3.72 -24.19 -5.89
CA LYS A 212 3.41 -22.85 -6.39
C LYS A 212 1.99 -22.82 -6.94
N ILE A 213 1.25 -21.80 -6.58
CA ILE A 213 -0.14 -21.60 -6.99
C ILE A 213 -0.33 -20.16 -7.46
N LYS A 214 -1.14 -20.02 -8.50
CA LYS A 214 -1.66 -18.72 -8.90
C LYS A 214 -3.13 -18.65 -8.48
N LEU A 215 -3.46 -17.63 -7.70
CA LEU A 215 -4.81 -17.39 -7.20
C LEU A 215 -5.42 -16.19 -7.93
N TYR A 216 -6.67 -16.33 -8.33
CA TYR A 216 -7.47 -15.26 -8.92
C TYR A 216 -8.68 -15.03 -8.00
N VAL A 217 -8.53 -14.03 -7.15
CA VAL A 217 -9.40 -13.79 -5.99
C VAL A 217 -10.42 -12.71 -6.34
N PRO A 218 -11.70 -13.02 -6.48
CA PRO A 218 -12.73 -12.00 -6.67
C PRO A 218 -12.84 -11.11 -5.43
N SER A 219 -13.31 -9.89 -5.58
CA SER A 219 -13.30 -8.88 -4.52
C SER A 219 -13.98 -9.29 -3.24
N HIS A 220 -15.08 -10.06 -3.30
CA HIS A 220 -15.81 -10.54 -2.11
C HIS A 220 -15.03 -11.56 -1.26
N LEU A 221 -13.97 -12.18 -1.82
CA LEU A 221 -13.02 -13.04 -1.11
C LEU A 221 -11.72 -12.29 -0.75
N ALA A 222 -11.68 -10.98 -0.94
CA ALA A 222 -10.54 -10.12 -0.68
C ALA A 222 -10.94 -8.89 0.15
N TYR A 223 -10.92 -7.69 -0.43
CA TYR A 223 -11.20 -6.42 0.28
C TYR A 223 -12.57 -5.81 -0.08
N GLY A 224 -13.43 -6.54 -0.75
CA GLY A 224 -14.81 -6.15 -1.01
C GLY A 224 -14.97 -4.87 -1.82
N ASP A 225 -16.06 -4.18 -1.50
CA ASP A 225 -16.46 -2.94 -2.17
C ASP A 225 -15.72 -1.69 -1.70
N ASP A 226 -15.00 -1.77 -0.58
CA ASP A 226 -14.28 -0.63 -0.01
C ASP A 226 -12.85 -0.53 -0.52
N GLY A 227 -12.25 -1.66 -0.92
CA GLY A 227 -10.83 -1.73 -1.24
C GLY A 227 -9.95 -1.60 0.01
N LYS A 228 -8.63 -1.48 -0.14
CA LYS A 228 -7.70 -1.28 0.96
C LYS A 228 -6.33 -0.82 0.48
N GLY A 229 -5.77 0.23 1.09
CA GLY A 229 -4.36 0.56 0.98
C GLY A 229 -3.80 0.61 -0.46
N GLY A 230 -4.43 1.36 -1.36
CA GLY A 230 -4.03 1.43 -2.77
C GLY A 230 -4.72 0.42 -3.68
N ILE A 231 -5.46 -0.57 -3.12
CA ILE A 231 -6.30 -1.49 -3.87
C ILE A 231 -7.68 -0.83 -4.07
N PRO A 232 -8.11 -0.55 -5.32
CA PRO A 232 -9.38 0.09 -5.58
C PRO A 232 -10.59 -0.75 -5.13
N PRO A 233 -11.76 -0.12 -4.89
CA PRO A 233 -13.01 -0.81 -4.63
C PRO A 233 -13.33 -1.91 -5.63
N SER A 234 -13.89 -3.02 -5.15
CA SER A 234 -14.33 -4.17 -5.96
C SER A 234 -13.27 -4.76 -6.90
N SER A 235 -11.99 -4.65 -6.55
CA SER A 235 -10.87 -5.19 -7.34
C SER A 235 -10.75 -6.70 -7.22
N THR A 236 -10.57 -7.37 -8.35
CA THR A 236 -10.04 -8.74 -8.40
C THR A 236 -8.54 -8.71 -8.16
N LEU A 237 -8.06 -9.60 -7.31
CA LEU A 237 -6.63 -9.72 -6.99
C LEU A 237 -6.05 -10.98 -7.60
N ILE A 238 -4.83 -10.88 -8.08
CA ILE A 238 -4.05 -12.01 -8.61
C ILE A 238 -2.83 -12.18 -7.72
N PHE A 239 -2.61 -13.40 -7.25
CA PHE A 239 -1.44 -13.72 -6.44
C PHE A 239 -0.68 -14.88 -7.06
N ASP A 240 0.60 -14.69 -7.26
CA ASP A 240 1.56 -15.76 -7.49
C ASP A 240 2.17 -16.11 -6.13
N VAL A 241 1.94 -17.35 -5.62
CA VAL A 241 2.35 -17.74 -4.27
C VAL A 241 3.19 -19.01 -4.32
N GLU A 242 4.32 -19.01 -3.62
CA GLU A 242 5.14 -20.18 -3.34
C GLU A 242 5.03 -20.51 -1.85
N LEU A 243 4.56 -21.72 -1.53
CA LEU A 243 4.41 -22.20 -0.15
C LEU A 243 5.71 -22.85 0.32
N LEU A 244 6.45 -22.17 1.19
CA LEU A 244 7.76 -22.61 1.66
C LEU A 244 7.67 -23.53 2.87
N GLU A 245 6.78 -23.22 3.82
CA GLU A 245 6.67 -23.94 5.08
C GLU A 245 5.23 -23.88 5.63
N ILE A 246 4.84 -24.94 6.33
CA ILE A 246 3.58 -25.05 7.07
C ILE A 246 3.94 -25.26 8.53
N LYS A 247 3.47 -24.39 9.40
CA LYS A 247 3.57 -24.53 10.86
C LYS A 247 2.18 -24.85 11.39
N ALA A 248 2.05 -25.98 12.07
CA ALA A 248 0.77 -26.37 12.68
C ALA A 248 0.29 -25.24 13.62
N GLY A 249 -0.93 -24.79 13.44
CA GLY A 249 -1.60 -23.89 14.36
C GLY A 249 -1.80 -24.55 15.73
N ALA A 250 -1.90 -23.72 16.77
CA ALA A 250 -2.30 -24.25 18.07
C ALA A 250 -3.68 -24.94 17.92
N PRO A 251 -3.90 -26.12 18.55
CA PRO A 251 -5.23 -26.72 18.56
C PRO A 251 -6.22 -25.69 19.07
N ALA A 252 -7.33 -25.48 18.34
CA ALA A 252 -8.41 -24.65 18.86
C ALA A 252 -8.74 -25.14 20.28
N ALA A 253 -8.68 -24.24 21.27
CA ALA A 253 -9.07 -24.60 22.63
C ALA A 253 -10.46 -25.22 22.55
N PRO A 254 -10.71 -26.38 23.21
CA PRO A 254 -12.01 -27.01 23.16
C PRO A 254 -13.06 -25.98 23.57
N ALA A 255 -14.08 -25.77 22.73
CA ALA A 255 -15.17 -24.86 23.03
C ALA A 255 -15.71 -25.26 24.39
N MET A 256 -15.57 -24.35 25.38
CA MET A 256 -16.14 -24.58 26.70
C MET A 256 -17.65 -24.81 26.50
N PRO A 257 -18.23 -25.88 27.07
CA PRO A 257 -19.66 -26.12 26.95
C PRO A 257 -20.37 -24.88 27.50
N VAL A 258 -21.17 -24.24 26.66
CA VAL A 258 -22.05 -23.16 27.09
C VAL A 258 -23.00 -23.76 28.13
N ALA A 259 -22.84 -23.36 29.39
CA ALA A 259 -23.77 -23.76 30.42
C ALA A 259 -25.20 -23.37 30.01
N PRO A 260 -26.20 -24.28 30.13
CA PRO A 260 -27.57 -23.98 29.74
C PRO A 260 -28.06 -22.79 30.60
N ALA A 261 -28.57 -21.77 29.91
CA ALA A 261 -29.16 -20.58 30.52
C ALA A 261 -30.25 -21.07 31.51
N ALA A 262 -30.12 -20.69 32.79
CA ALA A 262 -31.13 -20.94 33.81
C ALA A 262 -32.46 -20.35 33.36
N ALA A 263 -33.50 -21.20 33.33
CA ALA A 263 -34.87 -20.77 33.04
C ALA A 263 -35.33 -19.68 34.00
N PRO A 264 -36.05 -18.64 33.57
CA PRO A 264 -36.60 -17.64 34.47
C PRO A 264 -37.66 -18.28 35.38
N GLY A 265 -37.38 -18.25 36.69
CA GLY A 265 -38.29 -18.72 37.70
C GLY A 265 -39.60 -17.94 37.68
N THR A 266 -40.71 -18.64 37.55
CA THR A 266 -42.08 -18.16 37.79
C THR A 266 -42.24 -17.79 39.25
N LYS A 267 -42.57 -16.53 39.50
CA LYS A 267 -43.38 -16.10 40.65
C LYS A 267 -44.35 -15.02 40.19
#